data_f199039bc752fbfbc38ecb063947ee33
#
_entry.id   f199039bc752fbfbc38ecb063947ee33
#
_cell.length_a   1.000
_cell.length_b   1.000
_cell.length_c   1.000
_cell.angle_alpha   90.00
_cell.angle_beta   90.00
_cell.angle_gamma   90.00
#
_symmetry.space_group_name_H-M   'P 1'
#
loop_
_entity.id
_entity.type
_entity.pdbx_description
1 polymer ?
#
loop_
_entity_poly.entity_id
_entity_poly.type
_entity_poly.pdbx_seq_one_letter_code
_entity_poly.pdbx_strand_id
1 'polypeptide(L)'
;IIFHFLTAVLFPIGMFPYIMIVSCLIFFSNEFHEKILLFFKTDLNFKQNTQSNFHFFSKFEFIAISLLLLFQIIFPFRHYVYPGELFWHEQGYRFSWRVMLMEKKGYTQFKIVDSISKASFYAKNEDFLTNYQEKQMSFQPDFILEFAHHLGEYYSQKGIENIQVFADSHVALNGRRNQRFIDPKKNLLECERGFKNKSWILPFNDEIKGF
;
A
#
# COMPACT_ATOMS: atom_id res chain seq x y z
N ILE A 1 21.02 -12.42 -14.08
CA ILE A 1 21.76 -12.37 -12.79
C ILE A 1 22.55 -11.06 -12.69
N ILE A 2 23.49 -10.79 -13.63
CA ILE A 2 24.36 -9.59 -13.60
C ILE A 2 23.54 -8.30 -13.47
N PHE A 3 22.50 -8.14 -14.27
CA PHE A 3 21.59 -6.98 -14.20
C PHE A 3 21.03 -6.78 -12.78
N HIS A 4 20.48 -7.84 -12.17
CA HIS A 4 19.91 -7.75 -10.83
C HIS A 4 20.96 -7.52 -9.74
N PHE A 5 22.16 -8.04 -9.92
CA PHE A 5 23.27 -7.76 -9.02
C PHE A 5 23.67 -6.27 -9.08
N LEU A 6 23.83 -5.73 -10.28
CA LEU A 6 24.12 -4.30 -10.46
C LEU A 6 23.00 -3.41 -9.89
N THR A 7 21.75 -3.83 -10.08
CA THR A 7 20.60 -3.12 -9.51
C THR A 7 20.63 -3.10 -7.97
N ALA A 8 21.06 -4.20 -7.34
CA ALA A 8 21.21 -4.26 -5.88
C ALA A 8 22.31 -3.32 -5.35
N VAL A 9 23.37 -3.14 -6.12
CA VAL A 9 24.52 -2.27 -5.74
C VAL A 9 24.19 -0.79 -5.96
N LEU A 10 23.51 -0.48 -7.07
CA LEU A 10 23.25 0.91 -7.50
C LEU A 10 22.01 1.54 -6.87
N PHE A 11 21.03 0.73 -6.47
CA PHE A 11 19.74 1.23 -6.00
C PHE A 11 19.34 0.59 -4.66
N PRO A 12 18.94 1.37 -3.66
CA PRO A 12 18.50 0.85 -2.35
C PRO A 12 17.05 0.30 -2.42
N ILE A 13 16.79 -0.69 -3.28
CA ILE A 13 15.46 -1.28 -3.52
C ILE A 13 15.19 -2.55 -2.68
N GLY A 14 15.94 -2.72 -1.57
CA GLY A 14 15.72 -3.78 -0.61
C GLY A 14 15.97 -5.18 -1.16
N MET A 15 15.08 -6.12 -0.86
CA MET A 15 15.21 -7.55 -1.20
C MET A 15 14.91 -7.90 -2.66
N PHE A 16 14.32 -6.99 -3.42
CA PHE A 16 13.84 -7.26 -4.78
C PHE A 16 14.89 -7.87 -5.72
N PRO A 17 16.13 -7.34 -5.83
CA PRO A 17 17.15 -7.90 -6.73
C PRO A 17 17.53 -9.33 -6.36
N TYR A 18 17.60 -9.64 -5.07
CA TYR A 18 17.95 -10.99 -4.58
C TYR A 18 16.85 -11.99 -4.90
N ILE A 19 15.58 -11.61 -4.72
CA ILE A 19 14.44 -12.44 -5.12
C ILE A 19 14.49 -12.73 -6.62
N MET A 20 14.77 -11.71 -7.43
CA MET A 20 14.87 -11.88 -8.90
C MET A 20 16.04 -12.78 -9.31
N ILE A 21 17.20 -12.69 -8.62
CA ILE A 21 18.33 -13.59 -8.88
C ILE A 21 17.95 -15.05 -8.59
N VAL A 22 17.30 -15.31 -7.45
CA VAL A 22 16.85 -16.64 -7.08
C VAL A 22 15.79 -17.15 -8.06
N SER A 23 14.83 -16.31 -8.42
CA SER A 23 13.77 -16.65 -9.39
C SER A 23 14.31 -16.99 -10.77
N CYS A 24 15.44 -16.39 -11.19
CA CYS A 24 16.09 -16.74 -12.46
C CYS A 24 16.57 -18.18 -12.51
N LEU A 25 16.80 -18.83 -11.37
CA LEU A 25 17.24 -20.24 -11.34
C LEU A 25 16.21 -21.18 -11.97
N ILE A 26 14.93 -20.83 -11.97
CA ILE A 26 13.86 -21.64 -12.60
C ILE A 26 14.12 -21.88 -14.10
N PHE A 27 14.83 -20.96 -14.77
CA PHE A 27 15.11 -21.04 -16.20
C PHE A 27 16.36 -21.84 -16.56
N PHE A 28 17.11 -22.35 -15.56
CA PHE A 28 18.30 -23.16 -15.81
C PHE A 28 17.94 -24.64 -15.96
N SER A 29 18.76 -25.38 -16.69
CA SER A 29 18.54 -26.80 -16.91
C SER A 29 18.72 -27.63 -15.63
N ASN A 30 18.13 -28.83 -15.61
CA ASN A 30 18.31 -29.79 -14.51
C ASN A 30 19.79 -30.10 -14.25
N GLU A 31 20.59 -30.26 -15.30
CA GLU A 31 22.02 -30.50 -15.20
C GLU A 31 22.79 -29.40 -14.47
N PHE A 32 22.36 -28.15 -14.65
CA PHE A 32 22.91 -27.01 -13.92
C PHE A 32 22.60 -27.12 -12.41
N HIS A 33 21.36 -27.45 -12.07
CA HIS A 33 20.96 -27.65 -10.68
C HIS A 33 21.67 -28.81 -10.01
N GLU A 34 21.82 -29.92 -10.71
CA GLU A 34 22.58 -31.09 -10.23
C GLU A 34 24.04 -30.76 -9.94
N LYS A 35 24.71 -29.98 -10.81
CA LYS A 35 26.08 -29.52 -10.57
C LYS A 35 26.20 -28.65 -9.33
N ILE A 36 25.22 -27.75 -9.10
CA ILE A 36 25.21 -26.93 -7.89
C ILE A 36 25.00 -27.79 -6.65
N LEU A 37 24.05 -28.73 -6.67
CA LEU A 37 23.76 -29.60 -5.53
C LEU A 37 24.95 -30.50 -5.20
N LEU A 38 25.63 -31.04 -6.21
CA LEU A 38 26.86 -31.82 -6.05
C LEU A 38 28.01 -31.01 -5.44
N PHE A 39 28.12 -29.73 -5.82
CA PHE A 39 29.11 -28.80 -5.21
C PHE A 39 28.88 -28.63 -3.70
N PHE A 40 27.63 -28.59 -3.26
CA PHE A 40 27.28 -28.52 -1.84
C PHE A 40 27.27 -29.88 -1.12
N LYS A 41 27.77 -30.95 -1.77
CA LYS A 41 27.79 -32.32 -1.23
C LYS A 41 26.43 -32.82 -0.71
N THR A 42 25.37 -32.36 -1.33
CA THR A 42 24.01 -32.77 -0.96
C THR A 42 23.72 -34.04 -1.80
N ASP A 43 23.93 -35.20 -1.22
CA ASP A 43 23.53 -36.50 -1.83
C ASP A 43 22.00 -36.61 -1.82
N LEU A 44 21.38 -35.87 -2.72
CA LEU A 44 19.99 -36.08 -3.04
C LEU A 44 19.92 -37.21 -4.03
N ASN A 45 19.69 -38.45 -3.54
CA ASN A 45 19.27 -39.58 -4.36
C ASN A 45 17.91 -39.25 -4.99
N PHE A 46 17.91 -38.31 -5.93
CA PHE A 46 16.76 -38.07 -6.80
C PHE A 46 16.68 -39.29 -7.73
N LYS A 47 15.87 -40.27 -7.32
CA LYS A 47 15.37 -41.25 -8.30
C LYS A 47 14.72 -40.42 -9.40
N GLN A 48 15.38 -40.33 -10.54
CA GLN A 48 14.77 -39.79 -11.76
C GLN A 48 13.54 -40.64 -12.08
N ASN A 49 12.43 -40.23 -11.52
CA ASN A 49 11.14 -40.72 -11.96
C ASN A 49 10.80 -39.90 -13.22
N THR A 50 11.46 -40.30 -14.34
CA THR A 50 11.40 -39.66 -15.66
C THR A 50 10.03 -39.84 -16.36
N GLN A 51 9.04 -40.36 -15.68
CA GLN A 51 7.66 -40.23 -16.15
C GLN A 51 7.10 -38.90 -15.60
N SER A 52 7.39 -37.82 -16.32
CA SER A 52 6.56 -36.63 -16.19
C SER A 52 5.18 -37.00 -16.76
N ASN A 53 4.35 -37.57 -15.90
CA ASN A 53 2.93 -37.59 -16.15
C ASN A 53 2.52 -36.14 -16.24
N PHE A 54 2.43 -35.58 -17.45
CA PHE A 54 1.75 -34.31 -17.68
C PHE A 54 0.34 -34.51 -17.17
N HIS A 55 0.11 -34.11 -15.94
CA HIS A 55 -1.25 -33.98 -15.42
C HIS A 55 -1.93 -32.91 -16.27
N PHE A 56 -2.77 -33.35 -17.18
CA PHE A 56 -3.71 -32.41 -17.80
C PHE A 56 -4.58 -31.85 -16.67
N PHE A 57 -4.58 -30.54 -16.56
CA PHE A 57 -5.44 -29.85 -15.61
C PHE A 57 -6.88 -30.37 -15.73
N SER A 58 -7.49 -30.69 -14.61
CA SER A 58 -8.90 -30.97 -14.57
C SER A 58 -9.68 -29.74 -15.07
N LYS A 59 -10.88 -29.91 -15.58
CA LYS A 59 -11.73 -28.77 -16.01
C LYS A 59 -11.89 -27.74 -14.91
N PHE A 60 -11.97 -28.17 -13.66
CA PHE A 60 -12.10 -27.30 -12.50
C PHE A 60 -10.84 -26.45 -12.28
N GLU A 61 -9.65 -27.07 -12.32
CA GLU A 61 -8.36 -26.35 -12.18
C GLU A 61 -8.17 -25.33 -13.30
N PHE A 62 -8.52 -25.70 -14.54
CA PHE A 62 -8.46 -24.78 -15.67
C PHE A 62 -9.38 -23.57 -15.47
N ILE A 63 -10.62 -23.80 -15.05
CA ILE A 63 -11.58 -22.72 -14.75
C ILE A 63 -11.05 -21.83 -13.61
N ALA A 64 -10.57 -22.43 -12.53
CA ALA A 64 -10.03 -21.68 -11.37
C ALA A 64 -8.84 -20.79 -11.76
N ILE A 65 -7.90 -21.32 -12.53
CA ILE A 65 -6.75 -20.56 -13.04
C ILE A 65 -7.21 -19.44 -13.98
N SER A 66 -8.17 -19.75 -14.88
CA SER A 66 -8.68 -18.75 -15.82
C SER A 66 -9.39 -17.60 -15.10
N LEU A 67 -10.19 -17.88 -14.07
CA LEU A 67 -10.84 -16.86 -13.24
C LEU A 67 -9.81 -16.02 -12.46
N LEU A 68 -8.77 -16.66 -11.92
CA LEU A 68 -7.69 -15.96 -11.24
C LEU A 68 -6.96 -14.99 -12.19
N LEU A 69 -6.62 -15.45 -13.39
CA LEU A 69 -5.96 -14.62 -14.41
C LEU A 69 -6.86 -13.46 -14.86
N LEU A 70 -8.14 -13.74 -15.09
CA LEU A 70 -9.12 -12.71 -15.44
C LEU A 70 -9.24 -11.65 -14.33
N PHE A 71 -9.32 -12.08 -13.08
CA PHE A 71 -9.31 -11.17 -11.93
C PHE A 71 -8.05 -10.31 -11.88
N GLN A 72 -6.87 -10.90 -12.08
CA GLN A 72 -5.59 -10.15 -12.09
C GLN A 72 -5.50 -9.14 -13.24
N ILE A 73 -6.14 -9.40 -14.37
CA ILE A 73 -6.19 -8.44 -15.49
C ILE A 73 -7.15 -7.30 -15.18
N ILE A 74 -8.35 -7.58 -14.64
CA ILE A 74 -9.40 -6.58 -14.42
C ILE A 74 -9.11 -5.73 -13.17
N PHE A 75 -8.65 -6.34 -12.09
CA PHE A 75 -8.49 -5.69 -10.79
C PHE A 75 -7.59 -4.44 -10.79
N PRO A 76 -6.49 -4.35 -11.55
CA PRO A 76 -5.68 -3.14 -11.66
C PRO A 76 -6.45 -1.91 -12.18
N PHE A 77 -7.48 -2.12 -12.98
CA PHE A 77 -8.28 -1.04 -13.58
C PHE A 77 -9.36 -0.47 -12.65
N ARG A 78 -9.52 -1.02 -11.43
CA ARG A 78 -10.54 -0.55 -10.50
C ARG A 78 -10.41 0.93 -10.12
N HIS A 79 -9.24 1.53 -10.29
CA HIS A 79 -9.04 2.95 -10.02
C HIS A 79 -9.87 3.88 -10.91
N TYR A 80 -10.29 3.44 -12.11
CA TYR A 80 -11.17 4.21 -12.98
C TYR A 80 -12.60 4.39 -12.42
N VAL A 81 -12.98 3.60 -11.43
CA VAL A 81 -14.28 3.71 -10.76
C VAL A 81 -14.34 4.91 -9.82
N TYR A 82 -13.19 5.42 -9.37
CA TYR A 82 -13.10 6.52 -8.43
C TYR A 82 -12.83 7.84 -9.16
N PRO A 83 -13.65 8.89 -8.92
CA PRO A 83 -13.45 10.20 -9.55
C PRO A 83 -12.27 10.94 -8.92
N GLY A 84 -11.60 11.74 -9.71
CA GLY A 84 -10.51 12.62 -9.27
C GLY A 84 -9.11 12.08 -9.55
N GLU A 85 -8.10 12.72 -8.98
CA GLU A 85 -6.69 12.39 -9.20
C GLU A 85 -6.26 11.18 -8.36
N LEU A 86 -5.90 10.10 -9.04
CA LEU A 86 -5.53 8.83 -8.42
C LEU A 86 -4.40 8.98 -7.41
N PHE A 87 -3.35 9.70 -7.77
CA PHE A 87 -2.18 9.89 -6.90
C PHE A 87 -2.49 10.76 -5.68
N TRP A 88 -3.59 11.51 -5.73
CA TRP A 88 -4.06 12.31 -4.62
C TRP A 88 -4.84 11.48 -3.60
N HIS A 89 -5.94 10.87 -4.02
CA HIS A 89 -6.83 10.16 -3.12
C HIS A 89 -6.44 8.69 -2.86
N GLU A 90 -5.55 8.10 -3.67
CA GLU A 90 -5.03 6.73 -3.59
C GLU A 90 -6.08 5.61 -3.66
N GLN A 91 -7.34 5.92 -4.02
CA GLN A 91 -8.38 4.91 -4.16
C GLN A 91 -8.15 4.05 -5.40
N GLY A 92 -7.93 2.75 -5.19
CA GLY A 92 -7.59 1.85 -6.28
C GLY A 92 -6.12 1.91 -6.72
N TYR A 93 -5.28 2.75 -6.11
CA TYR A 93 -3.87 2.86 -6.44
C TYR A 93 -3.11 1.55 -6.24
N ARG A 94 -3.33 0.86 -5.11
CA ARG A 94 -2.69 -0.43 -4.82
C ARG A 94 -3.11 -1.44 -5.88
N PHE A 95 -2.15 -2.20 -6.42
CA PHE A 95 -2.31 -3.15 -7.53
C PHE A 95 -2.72 -2.51 -8.88
N SER A 96 -2.59 -1.21 -9.07
CA SER A 96 -2.85 -0.56 -10.37
C SER A 96 -1.64 -0.56 -11.30
N TRP A 97 -0.55 -1.23 -10.92
CA TRP A 97 0.72 -1.32 -11.64
C TRP A 97 1.42 0.04 -11.86
N ARG A 98 1.04 1.03 -11.10
CA ARG A 98 1.63 2.37 -11.10
C ARG A 98 2.62 2.49 -9.94
N VAL A 99 3.89 2.18 -10.20
CA VAL A 99 4.94 2.16 -9.18
C VAL A 99 5.87 3.35 -9.38
N MET A 100 6.28 4.00 -8.29
CA MET A 100 7.29 5.08 -8.25
C MET A 100 6.91 6.35 -9.06
N LEU A 101 5.63 6.56 -9.33
CA LEU A 101 5.14 7.74 -10.07
C LEU A 101 4.65 8.87 -9.14
N MET A 102 4.69 8.66 -7.84
CA MET A 102 4.11 9.55 -6.84
C MET A 102 5.10 9.83 -5.72
N GLU A 103 5.35 11.09 -5.46
CA GLU A 103 5.97 11.59 -4.24
C GLU A 103 4.97 12.49 -3.52
N LYS A 104 4.65 12.14 -2.27
CA LYS A 104 3.80 12.95 -1.40
C LYS A 104 4.54 13.32 -0.13
N LYS A 105 4.36 14.57 0.28
CA LYS A 105 4.82 15.08 1.57
C LYS A 105 3.66 15.82 2.22
N GLY A 106 3.39 15.55 3.47
CA GLY A 106 2.27 16.14 4.17
C GLY A 106 2.56 16.41 5.63
N TYR A 107 1.66 17.20 6.20
CA TYR A 107 1.55 17.46 7.62
C TYR A 107 0.08 17.30 8.00
N THR A 108 -0.18 16.54 9.05
CA THR A 108 -1.54 16.30 9.55
C THR A 108 -1.57 16.43 11.07
N GLN A 109 -2.46 17.26 11.58
CA GLN A 109 -2.72 17.44 12.99
C GLN A 109 -4.18 17.12 13.30
N PHE A 110 -4.45 16.51 14.44
CA PHE A 110 -5.79 16.07 14.82
C PHE A 110 -6.35 16.92 15.93
N LYS A 111 -7.55 17.47 15.67
CA LYS A 111 -8.33 18.21 16.65
C LYS A 111 -9.37 17.27 17.25
N ILE A 112 -9.28 17.08 18.54
CA ILE A 112 -10.23 16.34 19.36
C ILE A 112 -11.25 17.32 19.92
N VAL A 113 -12.52 16.97 19.78
CA VAL A 113 -13.64 17.80 20.25
C VAL A 113 -14.57 16.93 21.09
N ASP A 114 -14.86 17.38 22.27
CA ASP A 114 -15.95 16.84 23.07
C ASP A 114 -17.27 17.53 22.64
N SER A 115 -18.20 16.73 22.12
CA SER A 115 -19.47 17.26 21.60
C SER A 115 -20.37 17.84 22.68
N ILE A 116 -20.20 17.45 23.95
CA ILE A 116 -21.02 17.88 25.08
C ILE A 116 -20.48 19.20 25.63
N SER A 117 -19.22 19.19 26.08
CA SER A 117 -18.60 20.38 26.72
C SER A 117 -18.15 21.43 25.69
N LYS A 118 -18.10 21.10 24.39
CA LYS A 118 -17.50 21.91 23.32
C LYS A 118 -16.02 22.21 23.52
N ALA A 119 -15.38 21.61 24.49
CA ALA A 119 -13.95 21.71 24.69
C ALA A 119 -13.22 21.06 23.52
N SER A 120 -12.11 21.64 23.11
CA SER A 120 -11.31 21.08 22.04
C SER A 120 -9.83 21.31 22.28
N PHE A 121 -9.01 20.34 21.85
CA PHE A 121 -7.57 20.41 21.90
C PHE A 121 -6.96 19.68 20.71
N TYR A 122 -5.68 19.90 20.48
CA TYR A 122 -4.94 19.18 19.46
C TYR A 122 -4.18 18.02 20.10
N ALA A 123 -4.31 16.82 19.49
CA ALA A 123 -3.52 15.67 19.89
C ALA A 123 -2.06 15.88 19.47
N LYS A 124 -1.14 15.49 20.34
CA LYS A 124 0.29 15.45 20.01
C LYS A 124 0.59 14.10 19.34
N ASN A 125 0.89 14.13 18.05
CA ASN A 125 1.19 12.91 17.30
C ASN A 125 2.40 12.16 17.86
N GLU A 126 3.41 12.89 18.34
CA GLU A 126 4.65 12.37 18.93
C GLU A 126 4.45 11.49 20.17
N ASP A 127 3.31 11.65 20.88
CA ASP A 127 2.96 10.81 22.03
C ASP A 127 2.56 9.37 21.63
N PHE A 128 2.22 9.16 20.36
CA PHE A 128 1.68 7.90 19.82
C PHE A 128 2.52 7.30 18.69
N LEU A 129 3.19 8.15 17.92
CA LEU A 129 3.87 7.77 16.69
C LEU A 129 5.35 8.13 16.76
N THR A 130 6.19 7.26 16.19
CA THR A 130 7.58 7.62 15.89
C THR A 130 7.61 8.64 14.75
N ASN A 131 8.71 9.40 14.61
CA ASN A 131 8.88 10.36 13.52
C ASN A 131 8.67 9.76 12.13
N TYR A 132 9.04 8.49 11.95
CA TYR A 132 8.81 7.78 10.69
C TYR A 132 7.33 7.47 10.46
N GLN A 133 6.63 6.98 11.49
CA GLN A 133 5.20 6.66 11.41
C GLN A 133 4.38 7.94 11.18
N GLU A 134 4.68 9.02 11.88
CA GLU A 134 4.02 10.31 11.69
C GLU A 134 4.19 10.83 10.26
N LYS A 135 5.43 10.79 9.74
CA LYS A 135 5.70 11.16 8.35
C LYS A 135 4.89 10.34 7.36
N GLN A 136 4.78 9.02 7.55
CA GLN A 136 4.01 8.14 6.66
C GLN A 136 2.49 8.37 6.80
N MET A 137 2.00 8.56 8.02
CA MET A 137 0.60 8.83 8.29
C MET A 137 0.15 10.14 7.65
N SER A 138 0.96 11.19 7.71
CA SER A 138 0.56 12.57 7.37
C SER A 138 0.10 12.79 5.94
N PHE A 139 0.38 11.89 5.01
CA PHE A 139 -0.01 12.03 3.60
C PHE A 139 -0.79 10.84 3.03
N GLN A 140 -0.99 9.77 3.81
CA GLN A 140 -1.73 8.59 3.36
C GLN A 140 -3.15 8.59 3.95
N PRO A 141 -4.21 8.65 3.11
CA PRO A 141 -5.59 8.77 3.59
C PRO A 141 -5.99 7.67 4.57
N ASP A 142 -5.62 6.42 4.26
CA ASP A 142 -5.99 5.28 5.10
C ASP A 142 -5.32 5.33 6.47
N PHE A 143 -4.09 5.83 6.55
CA PHE A 143 -3.39 5.97 7.83
C PHE A 143 -3.89 7.16 8.64
N ILE A 144 -4.28 8.27 7.97
CA ILE A 144 -4.94 9.40 8.64
C ILE A 144 -6.24 8.92 9.29
N LEU A 145 -7.05 8.16 8.56
CA LEU A 145 -8.31 7.64 9.08
C LEU A 145 -8.09 6.65 10.23
N GLU A 146 -7.16 5.71 10.08
CA GLU A 146 -6.83 4.72 11.10
C GLU A 146 -6.33 5.37 12.39
N PHE A 147 -5.47 6.37 12.27
CA PHE A 147 -4.96 7.10 13.42
C PHE A 147 -6.04 7.97 14.08
N ALA A 148 -6.96 8.57 13.31
CA ALA A 148 -8.11 9.27 13.85
C ALA A 148 -9.00 8.35 14.71
N HIS A 149 -9.26 7.13 14.24
CA HIS A 149 -10.01 6.12 15.01
C HIS A 149 -9.26 5.70 16.29
N HIS A 150 -7.95 5.48 16.19
CA HIS A 150 -7.13 5.19 17.37
C HIS A 150 -7.20 6.31 18.42
N LEU A 151 -7.10 7.56 18.00
CA LEU A 151 -7.25 8.69 18.91
C LEU A 151 -8.65 8.75 19.53
N GLY A 152 -9.69 8.47 18.74
CA GLY A 152 -11.07 8.39 19.22
C GLY A 152 -11.23 7.35 20.33
N GLU A 153 -10.73 6.15 20.12
CA GLU A 153 -10.74 5.06 21.10
C GLU A 153 -9.96 5.43 22.37
N TYR A 154 -8.74 5.93 22.20
CA TYR A 154 -7.88 6.31 23.31
C TYR A 154 -8.49 7.37 24.23
N TYR A 155 -9.03 8.44 23.65
CA TYR A 155 -9.63 9.52 24.45
C TYR A 155 -11.00 9.15 25.00
N SER A 156 -11.75 8.28 24.33
CA SER A 156 -12.98 7.70 24.90
C SER A 156 -12.70 6.88 26.15
N GLN A 157 -11.64 6.06 26.14
CA GLN A 157 -11.20 5.31 27.35
C GLN A 157 -10.73 6.22 28.49
N LYS A 158 -10.30 7.45 28.18
CA LYS A 158 -9.98 8.49 29.18
C LYS A 158 -11.18 9.27 29.72
N GLY A 159 -12.39 8.87 29.34
CA GLY A 159 -13.64 9.44 29.89
C GLY A 159 -14.20 10.62 29.09
N ILE A 160 -13.75 10.88 27.87
CA ILE A 160 -14.39 11.85 27.00
C ILE A 160 -15.53 11.16 26.26
N GLU A 161 -16.75 11.46 26.63
CA GLU A 161 -17.94 10.94 25.96
C GLU A 161 -18.25 11.77 24.68
N ASN A 162 -18.87 11.11 23.66
CA ASN A 162 -19.28 11.77 22.42
C ASN A 162 -18.16 12.52 21.70
N ILE A 163 -17.01 11.89 21.60
CA ILE A 163 -15.81 12.44 20.96
C ILE A 163 -15.98 12.60 19.45
N GLN A 164 -15.43 13.65 18.92
CA GLN A 164 -15.28 13.89 17.47
C GLN A 164 -13.80 14.15 17.15
N VAL A 165 -13.33 13.63 16.04
CA VAL A 165 -11.95 13.78 15.59
C VAL A 165 -11.94 14.42 14.20
N PHE A 166 -11.32 15.58 14.11
CA PHE A 166 -11.13 16.32 12.86
C PHE A 166 -9.64 16.36 12.51
N ALA A 167 -9.31 16.31 11.22
CA ALA A 167 -7.94 16.43 10.76
C ALA A 167 -7.71 17.77 10.03
N ASP A 168 -6.68 18.50 10.44
CA ASP A 168 -6.10 19.59 9.65
C ASP A 168 -4.88 19.04 8.91
N SER A 169 -5.09 18.69 7.64
CA SER A 169 -4.13 17.98 6.82
C SER A 169 -3.81 18.74 5.54
N HIS A 170 -2.54 18.93 5.29
CA HIS A 170 -2.02 19.60 4.10
C HIS A 170 -0.96 18.74 3.44
N VAL A 171 -1.09 18.54 2.13
CA VAL A 171 -0.23 17.64 1.36
C VAL A 171 0.23 18.31 0.06
N ALA A 172 1.48 18.09 -0.27
CA ALA A 172 2.07 18.40 -1.56
C ALA A 172 2.23 17.11 -2.37
N LEU A 173 1.87 17.14 -3.64
CA LEU A 173 1.99 16.01 -4.57
C LEU A 173 2.97 16.38 -5.70
N ASN A 174 4.00 15.53 -5.91
CA ASN A 174 4.97 15.66 -7.01
C ASN A 174 5.56 17.08 -7.15
N GLY A 175 6.00 17.67 -6.03
CA GLY A 175 6.63 18.99 -6.00
C GLY A 175 5.68 20.18 -6.20
N ARG A 176 4.37 19.95 -6.26
CA ARG A 176 3.37 21.02 -6.35
C ARG A 176 3.12 21.70 -5.01
N ARG A 177 2.42 22.83 -5.07
CA ARG A 177 2.07 23.58 -3.87
C ARG A 177 1.26 22.73 -2.90
N ASN A 178 1.53 22.92 -1.62
CA ASN A 178 0.79 22.30 -0.53
C ASN A 178 -0.69 22.73 -0.57
N GLN A 179 -1.60 21.76 -0.52
CA GLN A 179 -3.04 21.97 -0.54
C GLN A 179 -3.68 21.24 0.63
N ARG A 180 -4.82 21.73 1.07
CA ARG A 180 -5.61 21.04 2.09
C ARG A 180 -6.09 19.70 1.53
N PHE A 181 -5.85 18.64 2.31
CA PHE A 181 -6.05 17.28 1.85
C PHE A 181 -7.36 16.67 2.38
N ILE A 182 -7.60 16.84 3.66
CA ILE A 182 -8.79 16.31 4.35
C ILE A 182 -9.77 17.44 4.61
N ASP A 183 -11.09 17.16 4.51
CA ASP A 183 -12.12 18.11 4.90
C ASP A 183 -12.06 18.36 6.42
N PRO A 184 -11.71 19.59 6.87
CA PRO A 184 -11.54 19.90 8.28
C PRO A 184 -12.87 19.92 9.06
N LYS A 185 -14.00 19.84 8.37
CA LYS A 185 -15.33 19.83 8.98
C LYS A 185 -15.89 18.41 9.14
N LYS A 186 -15.24 17.43 8.52
CA LYS A 186 -15.70 16.05 8.56
C LYS A 186 -15.17 15.33 9.80
N ASN A 187 -16.08 14.83 10.64
CA ASN A 187 -15.73 13.94 11.74
C ASN A 187 -15.23 12.61 11.16
N LEU A 188 -13.95 12.29 11.35
CA LEU A 188 -13.34 11.08 10.79
C LEU A 188 -13.83 9.79 11.47
N LEU A 189 -14.36 9.87 12.69
CA LEU A 189 -14.93 8.70 13.35
C LEU A 189 -16.21 8.18 12.67
N GLU A 190 -16.87 9.01 11.85
CA GLU A 190 -18.02 8.62 11.04
C GLU A 190 -17.62 8.01 9.70
N CYS A 191 -16.35 8.01 9.39
CA CYS A 191 -15.82 7.50 8.13
C CYS A 191 -15.30 6.08 8.30
N GLU A 192 -15.57 5.23 7.32
CA GLU A 192 -15.12 3.84 7.34
C GLU A 192 -14.06 3.59 6.26
N ARG A 193 -13.15 2.68 6.56
CA ARG A 193 -12.21 2.15 5.58
C ARG A 193 -12.96 1.17 4.66
N GLY A 194 -12.87 1.36 3.35
CA GLY A 194 -13.54 0.47 2.40
C GLY A 194 -13.36 0.87 0.95
N PHE A 195 -14.15 0.24 0.09
CA PHE A 195 -14.14 0.49 -1.35
C PHE A 195 -15.07 1.65 -1.78
N LYS A 196 -15.83 2.22 -0.85
CA LYS A 196 -16.67 3.39 -1.16
C LYS A 196 -15.81 4.62 -1.42
N ASN A 197 -16.33 5.54 -2.23
CA ASN A 197 -15.65 6.81 -2.48
C ASN A 197 -15.42 7.58 -1.16
N LYS A 198 -14.18 8.03 -0.94
CA LYS A 198 -13.76 8.76 0.25
C LYS A 198 -14.07 10.25 0.09
N SER A 199 -15.33 10.63 0.25
CA SER A 199 -15.80 12.02 0.11
C SER A 199 -15.19 13.01 1.11
N TRP A 200 -14.52 12.51 2.14
CA TRP A 200 -13.82 13.32 3.15
C TRP A 200 -12.41 13.77 2.68
N ILE A 201 -11.94 13.29 1.53
CA ILE A 201 -10.74 13.79 0.86
C ILE A 201 -11.15 14.92 -0.08
N LEU A 202 -10.54 16.08 0.07
CA LEU A 202 -10.80 17.23 -0.79
C LEU A 202 -10.22 16.99 -2.19
N PRO A 203 -10.86 17.52 -3.25
CA PRO A 203 -10.36 17.35 -4.61
C PRO A 203 -9.01 18.04 -4.80
N PHE A 204 -8.21 17.46 -5.67
CA PHE A 204 -6.95 18.08 -6.10
C PHE A 204 -7.23 19.19 -7.11
N ASN A 205 -6.79 20.41 -6.83
CA ASN A 205 -7.13 21.60 -7.64
C ASN A 205 -6.07 21.96 -8.71
N ASP A 206 -5.14 21.04 -8.97
CA ASP A 206 -4.08 21.25 -9.94
C ASP A 206 -4.09 20.08 -10.94
N GLU A 207 -4.08 20.38 -12.23
CA GLU A 207 -4.05 19.34 -13.26
C GLU A 207 -2.65 18.78 -13.41
N ILE A 208 -2.51 17.47 -13.27
CA ILE A 208 -1.29 16.76 -13.64
C ILE A 208 -1.33 16.53 -15.13
N LYS A 209 -0.67 17.41 -15.91
CA LYS A 209 -0.55 17.24 -17.34
C LYS A 209 0.60 16.29 -17.65
N GLY A 210 0.36 15.28 -18.44
CA GLY A 210 1.42 14.55 -19.12
C GLY A 210 1.72 13.12 -18.70
N PHE A 211 0.72 12.35 -18.26
CA PHE A 211 0.85 10.87 -18.18
C PHE A 211 -0.44 10.17 -18.59
#